data_883e7e1338101ce6a05e88e649dd30da
#
_entry.id   883e7e1338101ce6a05e88e649dd30da
#
_cell.length_a   1.000
_cell.length_b   1.000
_cell.length_c   1.000
_cell.angle_alpha   90.00
_cell.angle_beta   90.00
_cell.angle_gamma   90.00
#
_symmetry.space_group_name_H-M   'P 1'
#
loop_
_entity.id
_entity.type
_entity.pdbx_description
1 polymer ?
#
loop_
_entity_poly.entity_id
_entity_poly.type
_entity_poly.pdbx_seq_one_letter_code
_entity_poly.pdbx_strand_id
1 'polypeptide(L)'
;MSSGRSFLGHTGLGCSLCGLALLLACSASDKVATGGAATGSGTGGRGGAGGQVGSGGSIVTAGTVGSGGTVSEFGGNGGTSGTTACAATSVEATLTSAPVDIIVVLDNSGSMKEEMKAAEANINQNFATILSKAGIDYRVILLSRHRQQNGDSGEASTSICVSAPLSGLAACPAELPVFSDRFFQYSEKIESFDALNWILDGWSIPPENDDYAELAPMGWSPWLRDGAKKAFVIMTDDDESNDDEDTPLTPDAFMTALTALAPAHFGSLADPTFTFHSIIGVAEKADPTAPYLPSEPAVTTMCTGNSAVIESPGPTYQELSIRTGGLRFPICQFPGYDAVFQAIAADVIVKAEIACDFEIPPPPEGEELDLKKVAVSKKLVDGTALPPYGQAATPADCQADAFYIDQAQNRIFLCPETCAALEADPAGGVDVLFTCEDTIIVK
;
A
#
# COMPACT_ATOMS: atom_id res chain seq x y z
N MET A 1 11.89 44.43 38.90
CA MET A 1 11.95 45.66 38.09
C MET A 1 11.12 45.33 36.86
N SER A 2 9.95 45.45 36.93
CA SER A 2 8.84 46.33 36.54
C SER A 2 9.15 47.21 35.33
N SER A 3 8.53 46.92 34.21
CA SER A 3 8.10 47.93 33.24
C SER A 3 6.96 47.36 32.41
N GLY A 4 5.76 47.79 32.72
CA GLY A 4 4.57 47.61 31.92
C GLY A 4 4.50 48.62 30.78
N ARG A 5 3.79 48.28 29.73
CA ARG A 5 3.22 49.23 28.78
C ARG A 5 1.75 48.93 28.53
N SER A 6 1.01 50.03 28.73
CA SER A 6 -0.43 50.13 28.70
C SER A 6 -1.01 50.17 27.31
N PHE A 7 -2.19 49.67 27.24
CA PHE A 7 -3.28 49.80 26.25
C PHE A 7 -3.55 51.24 25.77
N LEU A 8 -3.97 51.39 24.53
CA LEU A 8 -4.91 52.43 24.11
C LEU A 8 -5.85 51.81 23.04
N GLY A 9 -7.10 51.75 23.42
CA GLY A 9 -8.21 51.34 22.56
C GLY A 9 -8.64 52.43 21.59
N HIS A 10 -9.24 52.05 20.52
CA HIS A 10 -10.07 52.92 19.67
C HIS A 10 -11.40 52.21 19.38
N THR A 11 -12.43 52.78 20.00
CA THR A 11 -13.84 52.61 19.65
C THR A 11 -14.16 53.40 18.42
N GLY A 12 -14.81 52.81 17.45
CA GLY A 12 -15.39 53.47 16.28
C GLY A 12 -16.74 52.90 15.96
N LEU A 13 -17.80 53.57 16.44
CA LEU A 13 -19.19 53.40 16.04
C LEU A 13 -19.40 53.90 14.58
N GLY A 14 -20.21 53.19 13.81
CA GLY A 14 -20.69 53.70 12.51
C GLY A 14 -21.93 52.91 12.03
N CYS A 15 -23.10 53.50 12.32
CA CYS A 15 -24.44 53.13 11.81
C CYS A 15 -24.55 53.31 10.29
N SER A 16 -25.37 52.51 9.59
CA SER A 16 -26.66 52.92 8.99
C SER A 16 -27.02 52.01 7.79
N LEU A 17 -28.08 51.29 7.92
CA LEU A 17 -29.40 51.39 7.28
C LEU A 17 -29.56 51.37 5.74
N CYS A 18 -30.62 50.67 5.36
CA CYS A 18 -31.39 50.59 4.10
C CYS A 18 -30.95 49.44 3.17
N GLY A 19 -31.71 48.40 2.93
CA GLY A 19 -33.15 48.32 2.71
C GLY A 19 -33.39 48.13 1.21
N LEU A 20 -33.81 46.97 0.76
CA LEU A 20 -34.96 46.81 -0.14
C LEU A 20 -35.12 45.34 -0.58
N ALA A 21 -36.28 44.82 -0.27
CA ALA A 21 -36.75 43.52 -0.75
C ALA A 21 -37.15 43.63 -2.23
N LEU A 22 -36.88 42.58 -3.01
CA LEU A 22 -37.69 42.30 -4.21
C LEU A 22 -37.92 40.78 -4.29
N LEU A 23 -39.15 40.43 -4.02
CA LEU A 23 -39.77 39.14 -4.34
C LEU A 23 -40.04 39.09 -5.85
N LEU A 24 -39.64 38.01 -6.50
CA LEU A 24 -40.25 37.59 -7.76
C LEU A 24 -40.34 36.06 -7.75
N ALA A 25 -41.59 35.64 -7.59
CA ALA A 25 -42.04 34.28 -7.83
C ALA A 25 -42.35 34.12 -9.33
N CYS A 26 -42.02 32.99 -9.90
CA CYS A 26 -42.71 32.36 -11.06
C CYS A 26 -42.27 30.89 -11.09
N SER A 27 -43.11 30.01 -10.71
CA SER A 27 -44.14 29.23 -11.45
C SER A 27 -43.61 27.96 -12.07
N ALA A 28 -44.10 26.89 -11.53
CA ALA A 28 -44.03 25.51 -12.01
C ALA A 28 -44.56 25.35 -13.44
N SER A 29 -44.06 24.37 -14.14
CA SER A 29 -44.73 23.69 -15.21
C SER A 29 -44.42 22.21 -15.21
N ASP A 30 -45.33 21.43 -14.70
CA ASP A 30 -45.47 19.99 -14.92
C ASP A 30 -45.65 19.71 -16.41
N LYS A 31 -44.93 18.71 -16.92
CA LYS A 31 -45.40 17.92 -18.07
C LYS A 31 -45.23 16.45 -17.80
N VAL A 32 -46.31 15.85 -17.45
CA VAL A 32 -46.62 14.42 -17.56
C VAL A 32 -46.73 14.05 -19.04
N ALA A 33 -46.04 13.01 -19.46
CA ALA A 33 -46.34 12.29 -20.68
C ALA A 33 -46.41 10.80 -20.39
N THR A 34 -47.60 10.33 -20.44
CA THR A 34 -48.02 8.94 -20.41
C THR A 34 -47.86 8.29 -21.78
N GLY A 35 -47.56 6.98 -21.78
CA GLY A 35 -48.13 6.08 -22.77
C GLY A 35 -47.15 5.32 -23.66
N GLY A 36 -47.30 4.01 -23.63
CA GLY A 36 -46.95 3.15 -24.74
C GLY A 36 -46.43 1.77 -24.38
N ALA A 37 -47.34 0.88 -23.99
CA ALA A 37 -47.06 -0.56 -23.97
C ALA A 37 -47.09 -1.09 -25.41
N ALA A 38 -46.14 -1.94 -25.76
CA ALA A 38 -46.26 -2.80 -26.93
C ALA A 38 -45.77 -4.22 -26.56
N THR A 39 -46.76 -5.09 -26.52
CA THR A 39 -46.64 -6.54 -26.47
C THR A 39 -46.15 -7.08 -27.82
N GLY A 40 -45.19 -7.96 -27.82
CA GLY A 40 -44.78 -8.72 -28.98
C GLY A 40 -44.30 -10.10 -28.56
N SER A 41 -45.17 -11.07 -28.69
CA SER A 41 -44.93 -12.52 -28.57
C SER A 41 -44.24 -13.05 -29.81
N GLY A 42 -43.25 -13.90 -29.62
CA GLY A 42 -42.62 -14.64 -30.69
C GLY A 42 -42.01 -15.92 -30.16
N THR A 43 -42.66 -16.99 -30.48
CA THR A 43 -42.40 -18.41 -30.17
C THR A 43 -41.20 -18.98 -30.92
N GLY A 44 -40.44 -19.86 -30.26
CA GLY A 44 -39.98 -21.12 -30.86
C GLY A 44 -38.50 -21.26 -31.15
N GLY A 45 -37.87 -22.29 -30.57
CA GLY A 45 -36.61 -22.84 -30.99
C GLY A 45 -35.91 -23.67 -29.94
N ARG A 46 -36.13 -24.99 -29.99
CA ARG A 46 -35.48 -26.03 -29.16
C ARG A 46 -34.02 -26.22 -29.53
N GLY A 47 -33.20 -26.59 -28.55
CA GLY A 47 -32.20 -27.63 -28.76
C GLY A 47 -30.82 -27.38 -28.17
N GLY A 48 -30.41 -28.26 -27.24
CA GLY A 48 -29.01 -28.66 -27.12
C GLY A 48 -28.33 -28.46 -25.78
N ALA A 49 -28.45 -29.46 -24.92
CA ALA A 49 -27.44 -30.11 -24.06
C ALA A 49 -26.29 -29.29 -23.43
N GLY A 50 -26.25 -29.18 -22.12
CA GLY A 50 -25.33 -29.91 -21.25
C GLY A 50 -23.98 -29.23 -21.05
N GLY A 51 -23.82 -28.54 -19.96
CA GLY A 51 -22.53 -28.15 -19.43
C GLY A 51 -22.72 -27.72 -17.97
N GLN A 52 -22.55 -28.64 -17.05
CA GLN A 52 -22.52 -28.36 -15.62
C GLN A 52 -21.28 -27.55 -15.30
N VAL A 53 -21.48 -26.36 -14.76
CA VAL A 53 -20.42 -25.60 -14.09
C VAL A 53 -20.45 -26.01 -12.62
N GLY A 54 -19.45 -26.78 -12.21
CA GLY A 54 -19.22 -27.14 -10.83
C GLY A 54 -18.76 -25.95 -10.02
N SER A 55 -19.64 -25.50 -9.12
CA SER A 55 -19.30 -24.67 -7.99
C SER A 55 -18.60 -25.54 -6.96
N GLY A 56 -17.36 -25.20 -6.58
CA GLY A 56 -16.63 -25.91 -5.54
C GLY A 56 -15.42 -25.13 -5.05
N GLY A 57 -15.66 -24.11 -4.22
CA GLY A 57 -14.63 -23.57 -3.38
C GLY A 57 -14.30 -24.56 -2.28
N SER A 58 -13.13 -25.15 -2.28
CA SER A 58 -12.59 -25.92 -1.18
C SER A 58 -11.51 -25.12 -0.48
N ILE A 59 -11.79 -24.80 0.76
CA ILE A 59 -10.81 -24.42 1.77
C ILE A 59 -9.87 -25.63 1.94
N VAL A 60 -8.59 -25.46 1.61
CA VAL A 60 -7.58 -26.47 1.88
C VAL A 60 -7.00 -26.23 3.26
N THR A 61 -7.54 -26.89 4.24
CA THR A 61 -6.87 -27.20 5.51
C THR A 61 -5.59 -27.98 5.24
N ALA A 62 -4.56 -27.72 6.02
CA ALA A 62 -3.24 -28.35 5.99
C ALA A 62 -3.31 -29.83 5.58
N GLY A 63 -2.74 -30.12 4.42
CA GLY A 63 -2.75 -31.46 3.85
C GLY A 63 -1.73 -32.35 4.52
N THR A 64 -2.23 -33.43 5.03
CA THR A 64 -1.52 -34.62 5.47
C THR A 64 -0.56 -35.09 4.38
N VAL A 65 0.68 -35.40 4.78
CA VAL A 65 1.72 -35.99 3.95
C VAL A 65 1.23 -37.22 3.22
N GLY A 66 1.01 -37.09 1.91
CA GLY A 66 0.69 -38.22 1.03
C GLY A 66 1.98 -38.88 0.54
N SER A 67 2.28 -40.04 1.05
CA SER A 67 3.33 -40.93 0.55
C SER A 67 2.98 -41.40 -0.87
N GLY A 68 3.79 -41.05 -1.86
CA GLY A 68 3.73 -41.63 -3.20
C GLY A 68 3.57 -40.66 -4.35
N GLY A 69 4.54 -39.79 -4.59
CA GLY A 69 4.71 -39.05 -5.83
C GLY A 69 5.88 -39.65 -6.63
N THR A 70 5.64 -40.11 -7.84
CA THR A 70 6.67 -40.56 -8.79
C THR A 70 7.62 -39.44 -9.11
N VAL A 71 8.89 -39.61 -8.75
CA VAL A 71 10.01 -38.73 -9.13
C VAL A 71 10.15 -38.68 -10.64
N SER A 72 10.02 -37.49 -11.25
CA SER A 72 10.47 -37.25 -12.61
C SER A 72 12.00 -37.31 -12.63
N GLU A 73 12.55 -38.31 -13.34
CA GLU A 73 13.97 -38.48 -13.54
C GLU A 73 14.59 -37.23 -14.22
N PHE A 74 15.54 -36.59 -13.56
CA PHE A 74 16.48 -35.73 -14.21
C PHE A 74 17.32 -36.57 -15.18
N GLY A 75 17.18 -36.36 -16.47
CA GLY A 75 17.90 -37.05 -17.50
C GLY A 75 19.42 -36.77 -17.45
N GLY A 76 20.12 -37.62 -16.76
CA GLY A 76 21.57 -37.74 -16.76
C GLY A 76 21.97 -39.10 -17.30
N ASN A 77 22.70 -39.13 -18.38
CA ASN A 77 23.14 -40.31 -19.16
C ASN A 77 24.09 -41.22 -18.38
N GLY A 78 23.70 -42.45 -18.18
CA GLY A 78 24.49 -43.67 -18.05
C GLY A 78 25.67 -43.75 -17.10
N GLY A 79 25.48 -44.37 -15.95
CA GLY A 79 26.51 -44.93 -15.09
C GLY A 79 25.92 -45.84 -14.00
N THR A 80 25.95 -47.14 -14.24
CA THR A 80 25.59 -48.16 -13.24
C THR A 80 26.54 -48.11 -12.05
N SER A 81 26.08 -47.58 -10.93
CA SER A 81 26.59 -47.87 -9.58
C SER A 81 25.46 -47.64 -8.61
N GLY A 82 25.11 -48.66 -7.82
CA GLY A 82 24.02 -48.61 -6.88
C GLY A 82 24.17 -47.50 -5.85
N THR A 83 23.51 -46.38 -6.13
CA THR A 83 23.29 -45.29 -5.22
C THR A 83 21.96 -45.52 -4.51
N THR A 84 22.01 -45.62 -3.22
CA THR A 84 20.85 -45.57 -2.32
C THR A 84 20.04 -44.33 -2.74
N ALA A 85 18.79 -44.55 -3.15
CA ALA A 85 17.90 -43.43 -3.50
C ALA A 85 17.68 -42.62 -2.22
N CYS A 86 18.22 -41.41 -2.19
CA CYS A 86 17.85 -40.43 -1.18
C CYS A 86 16.42 -40.01 -1.43
N ALA A 87 15.59 -40.07 -0.41
CA ALA A 87 14.26 -39.46 -0.46
C ALA A 87 14.44 -37.93 -0.50
N ALA A 88 14.47 -37.38 -1.72
CA ALA A 88 14.44 -35.93 -1.88
C ALA A 88 13.08 -35.41 -1.42
N THR A 89 13.05 -34.65 -0.36
CA THR A 89 11.84 -33.94 0.05
C THR A 89 11.80 -32.64 -0.74
N SER A 90 10.89 -32.55 -1.73
CA SER A 90 10.63 -31.31 -2.42
C SER A 90 9.55 -30.55 -1.65
N VAL A 91 9.84 -29.32 -1.31
CA VAL A 91 8.84 -28.36 -0.85
C VAL A 91 8.68 -27.34 -1.96
N GLU A 92 7.53 -27.35 -2.61
CA GLU A 92 7.17 -26.30 -3.53
C GLU A 92 6.88 -25.06 -2.67
N ALA A 93 7.82 -24.12 -2.66
CA ALA A 93 7.59 -22.81 -2.10
C ALA A 93 6.67 -22.07 -3.08
N THR A 94 5.38 -22.08 -2.80
CA THR A 94 4.46 -21.18 -3.49
C THR A 94 4.93 -19.76 -3.19
N LEU A 95 5.19 -18.97 -4.23
CA LEU A 95 5.41 -17.54 -4.08
C LEU A 95 4.16 -16.96 -3.43
N THR A 96 4.19 -16.81 -2.12
CA THR A 96 3.15 -16.07 -1.41
C THR A 96 3.58 -14.61 -1.44
N SER A 97 2.67 -13.75 -1.90
CA SER A 97 2.89 -12.32 -1.80
C SER A 97 3.20 -11.95 -0.35
N ALA A 98 4.22 -11.13 -0.15
CA ALA A 98 4.50 -10.59 1.16
C ALA A 98 3.29 -9.78 1.64
N PRO A 99 2.95 -9.81 2.94
CA PRO A 99 1.97 -8.90 3.48
C PRO A 99 2.42 -7.45 3.28
N VAL A 100 1.48 -6.52 3.13
CA VAL A 100 1.76 -5.10 2.92
C VAL A 100 1.05 -4.25 3.95
N ASP A 101 1.78 -3.37 4.61
CA ASP A 101 1.21 -2.29 5.42
C ASP A 101 1.28 -0.99 4.62
N ILE A 102 0.12 -0.38 4.40
CA ILE A 102 -0.04 0.80 3.58
C ILE A 102 -0.38 1.96 4.51
N ILE A 103 0.55 2.89 4.64
CA ILE A 103 0.41 4.07 5.49
C ILE A 103 -0.10 5.22 4.62
N VAL A 104 -1.36 5.58 4.78
CA VAL A 104 -2.00 6.65 4.01
C VAL A 104 -2.02 7.90 4.88
N VAL A 105 -1.44 8.98 4.39
CA VAL A 105 -1.38 10.27 5.09
C VAL A 105 -2.11 11.31 4.27
N LEU A 106 -3.18 11.88 4.84
CA LEU A 106 -4.03 12.84 4.14
C LEU A 106 -4.03 14.16 4.89
N ASP A 107 -3.62 15.19 4.18
CA ASP A 107 -3.71 16.58 4.60
C ASP A 107 -5.18 16.97 4.86
N ASN A 108 -5.43 17.54 6.03
CA ASN A 108 -6.74 17.99 6.50
C ASN A 108 -6.90 19.52 6.47
N SER A 109 -6.02 20.24 5.80
CA SER A 109 -6.12 21.70 5.67
C SER A 109 -7.39 22.13 4.96
N GLY A 110 -7.74 23.40 5.09
CA GLY A 110 -9.00 23.92 4.57
C GLY A 110 -9.13 23.90 3.04
N SER A 111 -8.02 23.88 2.32
CA SER A 111 -7.95 23.78 0.86
C SER A 111 -8.34 22.42 0.32
N MET A 112 -8.13 21.34 1.08
CA MET A 112 -8.27 19.93 0.69
C MET A 112 -9.70 19.39 0.63
N LYS A 113 -10.71 20.22 0.68
CA LYS A 113 -12.12 19.79 0.85
C LYS A 113 -12.64 18.86 -0.24
N GLU A 114 -12.41 19.15 -1.50
CA GLU A 114 -12.91 18.34 -2.61
C GLU A 114 -12.05 17.10 -2.82
N GLU A 115 -10.75 17.21 -2.58
CA GLU A 115 -9.76 16.14 -2.62
C GLU A 115 -10.08 15.09 -1.55
N MET A 116 -10.35 15.51 -0.30
CA MET A 116 -10.72 14.62 0.80
C MET A 116 -12.01 13.86 0.52
N LYS A 117 -13.00 14.52 -0.05
CA LYS A 117 -14.25 13.90 -0.45
C LYS A 117 -14.03 12.83 -1.54
N ALA A 118 -13.15 13.12 -2.50
CA ALA A 118 -12.79 12.17 -3.55
C ALA A 118 -11.98 10.99 -2.99
N ALA A 119 -11.04 11.24 -2.07
CA ALA A 119 -10.29 10.20 -1.38
C ALA A 119 -11.21 9.28 -0.57
N GLU A 120 -12.14 9.84 0.20
CA GLU A 120 -13.13 9.07 0.96
C GLU A 120 -13.95 8.13 0.06
N ALA A 121 -14.38 8.61 -1.10
CA ALA A 121 -15.14 7.80 -2.05
C ALA A 121 -14.31 6.65 -2.65
N ASN A 122 -13.02 6.86 -2.87
CA ASN A 122 -12.16 5.94 -3.61
C ASN A 122 -11.41 4.94 -2.73
N ILE A 123 -11.10 5.27 -1.48
CA ILE A 123 -10.30 4.42 -0.61
C ILE A 123 -10.96 3.05 -0.36
N ASN A 124 -12.27 3.01 -0.21
CA ASN A 124 -13.02 1.78 -0.04
C ASN A 124 -13.32 1.06 -1.36
N GLN A 125 -13.83 1.81 -2.35
CA GLN A 125 -14.40 1.20 -3.56
C GLN A 125 -13.32 0.72 -4.52
N ASN A 126 -12.24 1.49 -4.67
CA ASN A 126 -11.20 1.19 -5.63
C ASN A 126 -10.00 0.52 -4.95
N PHE A 127 -9.34 1.21 -4.06
CA PHE A 127 -8.08 0.75 -3.47
C PHE A 127 -8.22 -0.57 -2.70
N ALA A 128 -9.05 -0.60 -1.66
CA ALA A 128 -9.25 -1.79 -0.84
C ALA A 128 -9.84 -2.97 -1.63
N THR A 129 -10.74 -2.69 -2.58
CA THR A 129 -11.35 -3.74 -3.42
C THR A 129 -10.35 -4.38 -4.36
N ILE A 130 -9.42 -3.60 -4.94
CA ILE A 130 -8.40 -4.11 -5.85
C ILE A 130 -7.41 -4.99 -5.08
N LEU A 131 -6.91 -4.53 -3.94
CA LEU A 131 -6.00 -5.31 -3.09
C LEU A 131 -6.64 -6.62 -2.62
N SER A 132 -7.91 -6.57 -2.22
CA SER A 132 -8.65 -7.77 -1.81
C SER A 132 -8.85 -8.77 -2.95
N LYS A 133 -9.13 -8.30 -4.16
CA LYS A 133 -9.29 -9.17 -5.35
C LYS A 133 -7.98 -9.79 -5.80
N ALA A 134 -6.87 -9.11 -5.59
CA ALA A 134 -5.53 -9.63 -5.87
C ALA A 134 -5.08 -10.71 -4.88
N GLY A 135 -5.82 -10.93 -3.79
CA GLY A 135 -5.47 -11.91 -2.76
C GLY A 135 -4.31 -11.48 -1.86
N ILE A 136 -3.93 -10.20 -1.90
CA ILE A 136 -2.86 -9.65 -1.07
C ILE A 136 -3.32 -9.57 0.39
N ASP A 137 -2.49 -10.00 1.32
CA ASP A 137 -2.64 -9.73 2.75
C ASP A 137 -2.19 -8.30 3.02
N TYR A 138 -3.12 -7.36 3.11
CA TYR A 138 -2.82 -5.95 3.31
C TYR A 138 -3.43 -5.40 4.59
N ARG A 139 -2.82 -4.31 5.07
CA ARG A 139 -3.33 -3.47 6.15
C ARG A 139 -3.21 -2.01 5.74
N VAL A 140 -4.25 -1.22 5.99
CA VAL A 140 -4.25 0.23 5.79
C VAL A 140 -4.18 0.91 7.16
N ILE A 141 -3.19 1.77 7.33
CA ILE A 141 -3.01 2.63 8.49
C ILE A 141 -3.20 4.07 7.99
N LEU A 142 -4.29 4.69 8.40
CA LEU A 142 -4.68 6.02 7.95
C LEU A 142 -4.28 7.05 9.00
N LEU A 143 -3.41 7.99 8.62
CA LEU A 143 -3.07 9.18 9.40
C LEU A 143 -3.87 10.34 8.79
N SER A 144 -4.93 10.70 9.44
CA SER A 144 -5.83 11.79 9.04
C SER A 144 -6.97 11.91 10.03
N ARG A 145 -7.48 13.12 10.22
CA ARG A 145 -8.58 13.38 11.15
C ARG A 145 -9.86 12.63 10.78
N HIS A 146 -10.44 11.96 11.75
CA HIS A 146 -11.72 11.26 11.57
C HIS A 146 -12.88 12.24 11.50
N ARG A 147 -13.81 12.02 10.54
CA ARG A 147 -15.01 12.83 10.39
C ARG A 147 -16.13 12.36 11.30
N GLN A 148 -16.49 13.20 12.24
CA GLN A 148 -17.58 12.97 13.18
C GLN A 148 -18.95 13.21 12.55
N GLN A 149 -19.98 12.57 13.13
CA GLN A 149 -21.36 12.72 12.67
C GLN A 149 -21.91 14.15 12.84
N ASN A 150 -21.48 14.86 13.88
CA ASN A 150 -21.98 16.19 14.26
C ASN A 150 -20.98 17.32 14.01
N GLY A 151 -19.94 17.08 13.24
CA GLY A 151 -18.91 18.08 12.93
C GLY A 151 -19.40 19.07 11.87
N ASP A 152 -20.08 20.12 12.28
CA ASP A 152 -20.64 21.16 11.36
C ASP A 152 -19.69 22.36 11.17
N SER A 153 -18.56 22.40 11.79
CA SER A 153 -17.56 23.46 11.59
C SER A 153 -16.70 23.19 10.36
N GLY A 154 -16.05 24.23 9.80
CA GLY A 154 -15.29 24.14 8.56
C GLY A 154 -14.28 22.99 8.51
N GLU A 155 -13.72 22.57 9.62
CA GLU A 155 -12.79 21.44 9.76
C GLU A 155 -13.43 20.06 9.49
N ALA A 156 -14.72 19.88 9.74
CA ALA A 156 -15.42 18.63 9.41
C ALA A 156 -15.49 18.36 7.91
N SER A 157 -15.34 19.38 7.08
CA SER A 157 -15.38 19.24 5.62
C SER A 157 -14.09 18.69 5.02
N THR A 158 -13.00 18.71 5.79
CA THR A 158 -11.67 18.21 5.39
C THR A 158 -11.24 16.96 6.15
N SER A 159 -12.09 16.43 7.04
CA SER A 159 -11.87 15.16 7.74
C SER A 159 -12.41 13.99 6.93
N ILE A 160 -11.88 12.80 7.15
CA ILE A 160 -12.26 11.59 6.40
C ILE A 160 -12.97 10.57 7.29
N CYS A 161 -14.00 9.93 6.75
CA CYS A 161 -14.67 8.79 7.37
C CYS A 161 -14.57 7.57 6.46
N VAL A 162 -14.01 6.49 6.95
CA VAL A 162 -13.86 5.25 6.20
C VAL A 162 -14.84 4.20 6.73
N SER A 163 -15.73 3.72 5.85
CA SER A 163 -16.73 2.69 6.20
C SER A 163 -16.34 1.29 5.71
N ALA A 164 -17.18 0.31 6.01
CA ALA A 164 -17.03 -1.03 5.48
C ALA A 164 -17.02 -1.00 3.91
N PRO A 165 -16.27 -1.91 3.25
CA PRO A 165 -15.68 -3.12 3.80
C PRO A 165 -14.27 -2.95 4.42
N LEU A 166 -13.63 -1.79 4.31
CA LEU A 166 -12.26 -1.60 4.79
C LEU A 166 -12.24 -1.49 6.32
N SER A 167 -13.00 -0.57 6.88
CA SER A 167 -13.15 -0.43 8.33
C SER A 167 -14.27 -1.31 8.90
N GLY A 168 -14.39 -1.36 10.24
CA GLY A 168 -15.52 -1.98 10.91
C GLY A 168 -16.79 -1.12 10.96
N LEU A 169 -16.75 0.10 10.41
CA LEU A 169 -17.83 1.07 10.48
C LEU A 169 -18.93 0.77 9.45
N ALA A 170 -20.18 0.70 9.88
CA ALA A 170 -21.29 0.35 8.98
C ALA A 170 -21.61 1.44 7.93
N ALA A 171 -21.47 2.72 8.31
CA ALA A 171 -21.74 3.87 7.43
C ALA A 171 -21.05 5.13 7.94
N CYS A 172 -20.79 6.08 7.02
CA CYS A 172 -20.30 7.42 7.30
C CYS A 172 -21.41 8.47 7.14
N PRO A 173 -21.34 9.61 7.84
CA PRO A 173 -20.37 9.92 8.91
C PRO A 173 -20.72 9.18 10.22
N ALA A 174 -19.74 9.07 11.13
CA ALA A 174 -19.90 8.44 12.43
C ALA A 174 -19.08 9.18 13.49
N GLU A 175 -19.44 9.02 14.78
CA GLU A 175 -18.76 9.71 15.87
C GLU A 175 -17.36 9.16 16.16
N LEU A 176 -17.15 7.86 15.96
CA LEU A 176 -15.87 7.19 16.24
C LEU A 176 -15.40 6.40 15.03
N PRO A 177 -14.11 6.36 14.72
CA PRO A 177 -13.57 5.39 13.79
C PRO A 177 -13.72 3.98 14.38
N VAL A 178 -14.02 2.99 13.55
CA VAL A 178 -14.10 1.58 13.95
C VAL A 178 -13.07 0.79 13.16
N PHE A 179 -12.12 0.21 13.88
CA PHE A 179 -11.04 -0.58 13.30
C PHE A 179 -11.54 -1.94 12.81
N SER A 180 -10.75 -2.54 11.93
CA SER A 180 -10.90 -3.92 11.49
C SER A 180 -9.54 -4.61 11.51
N ASP A 181 -9.47 -5.88 11.08
CA ASP A 181 -8.19 -6.57 10.91
C ASP A 181 -7.29 -5.91 9.84
N ARG A 182 -7.89 -5.09 8.96
CA ARG A 182 -7.24 -4.46 7.79
C ARG A 182 -7.19 -2.95 7.83
N PHE A 183 -7.81 -2.32 8.82
CA PHE A 183 -7.91 -0.86 8.88
C PHE A 183 -7.71 -0.33 10.28
N PHE A 184 -6.83 0.66 10.40
CA PHE A 184 -6.55 1.43 11.61
C PHE A 184 -6.48 2.91 11.24
N GLN A 185 -6.92 3.78 12.14
CA GLN A 185 -6.88 5.22 11.93
C GLN A 185 -6.23 5.92 13.10
N TYR A 186 -5.15 6.62 12.83
CA TYR A 186 -4.53 7.60 13.71
C TYR A 186 -5.18 8.95 13.41
N SER A 187 -6.16 9.33 14.24
CA SER A 187 -6.98 10.51 14.01
C SER A 187 -6.23 11.74 14.51
N GLU A 188 -5.55 12.42 13.63
CA GLU A 188 -4.82 13.66 13.88
C GLU A 188 -5.10 14.67 12.80
N LYS A 189 -5.07 15.94 13.13
CA LYS A 189 -5.13 17.02 12.17
C LYS A 189 -3.76 17.16 11.51
N ILE A 190 -3.70 16.75 10.24
CA ILE A 190 -2.52 16.93 9.39
C ILE A 190 -2.70 18.24 8.63
N GLU A 191 -1.80 19.19 8.82
CA GLU A 191 -1.78 20.44 8.07
C GLU A 191 -1.03 20.24 6.73
N SER A 192 -1.09 21.25 5.86
CA SER A 192 -0.47 21.18 4.53
C SER A 192 1.05 20.93 4.56
N PHE A 193 1.70 21.27 5.65
CA PHE A 193 3.16 21.40 5.74
C PHE A 193 3.82 20.50 6.81
N ASP A 194 3.07 19.63 7.52
CA ASP A 194 3.60 18.87 8.67
C ASP A 194 3.42 17.35 8.54
N ALA A 195 3.06 16.87 7.37
CA ALA A 195 2.72 15.48 7.17
C ALA A 195 3.89 14.52 7.48
N LEU A 196 5.13 14.87 7.14
CA LEU A 196 6.30 14.06 7.46
C LEU A 196 6.62 14.10 8.96
N ASN A 197 6.36 15.22 9.62
CA ASN A 197 6.49 15.34 11.06
C ASN A 197 5.53 14.38 11.76
N TRP A 198 4.26 14.33 11.36
CA TRP A 198 3.28 13.41 11.95
C TRP A 198 3.58 11.92 11.68
N ILE A 199 4.25 11.58 10.56
CA ILE A 199 4.76 10.22 10.36
C ILE A 199 5.79 9.86 11.43
N LEU A 200 6.69 10.78 11.79
CA LEU A 200 7.75 10.55 12.77
C LEU A 200 7.25 10.68 14.21
N ASP A 201 6.58 11.75 14.54
CA ASP A 201 6.15 12.09 15.91
C ASP A 201 4.99 11.20 16.36
N GLY A 202 4.02 10.96 15.48
CA GLY A 202 2.91 10.05 15.74
C GLY A 202 3.32 8.58 15.87
N TRP A 203 4.59 8.23 15.62
CA TRP A 203 5.11 6.86 15.71
C TRP A 203 4.78 6.18 17.04
N SER A 204 5.00 6.88 18.15
CA SER A 204 4.80 6.34 19.50
C SER A 204 4.03 7.27 20.43
N ILE A 205 3.48 8.37 19.90
CA ILE A 205 2.74 9.38 20.65
C ILE A 205 1.27 9.33 20.21
N PRO A 206 0.31 9.41 21.15
CA PRO A 206 -1.10 9.48 20.80
C PRO A 206 -1.40 10.79 20.04
N PRO A 207 -2.50 10.85 19.27
CA PRO A 207 -2.95 12.09 18.64
C PRO A 207 -3.09 13.23 19.66
N GLU A 208 -2.64 14.43 19.30
CA GLU A 208 -2.64 15.58 20.19
C GLU A 208 -3.85 16.50 19.99
N ASN A 209 -4.30 16.62 18.75
CA ASN A 209 -5.32 17.57 18.33
C ASN A 209 -6.67 16.92 18.03
N ASP A 210 -6.90 15.70 18.51
CA ASP A 210 -8.15 14.97 18.28
C ASP A 210 -8.67 14.28 19.55
N ASP A 211 -9.99 14.11 19.60
CA ASP A 211 -10.71 13.50 20.73
C ASP A 211 -10.55 11.95 20.80
N TYR A 212 -9.72 11.35 19.92
CA TYR A 212 -9.59 9.89 19.80
C TYR A 212 -8.23 9.35 20.21
N ALA A 213 -7.49 10.09 21.02
CA ALA A 213 -6.16 9.69 21.51
C ALA A 213 -6.16 8.30 22.21
N GLU A 214 -7.28 7.94 22.86
CA GLU A 214 -7.42 6.64 23.51
C GLU A 214 -7.48 5.44 22.52
N LEU A 215 -7.76 5.67 21.24
CA LEU A 215 -7.75 4.62 20.21
C LEU A 215 -6.34 4.34 19.68
N ALA A 216 -5.41 5.26 19.86
CA ALA A 216 -4.01 5.15 19.48
C ALA A 216 -3.06 5.59 20.60
N PRO A 217 -3.14 5.01 21.81
CA PRO A 217 -2.42 5.52 23.00
C PRO A 217 -0.90 5.36 22.89
N MET A 218 -0.41 4.57 21.96
CA MET A 218 1.01 4.32 21.68
C MET A 218 1.41 4.75 20.25
N GLY A 219 0.68 5.71 19.67
CA GLY A 219 0.88 6.11 18.29
C GLY A 219 0.40 5.08 17.29
N TRP A 220 0.84 5.22 16.03
CA TRP A 220 0.41 4.35 14.94
C TRP A 220 1.32 3.14 14.70
N SER A 221 2.53 3.12 15.26
CA SER A 221 3.52 2.05 15.03
C SER A 221 3.07 0.64 15.45
N PRO A 222 2.26 0.42 16.51
CA PRO A 222 1.83 -0.93 16.89
C PRO A 222 0.97 -1.63 15.84
N TRP A 223 0.51 -0.92 14.84
CA TRP A 223 -0.28 -1.50 13.76
C TRP A 223 0.56 -2.04 12.60
N LEU A 224 1.87 -1.75 12.59
CA LEU A 224 2.79 -2.34 11.63
C LEU A 224 3.05 -3.82 11.93
N ARG A 225 3.19 -4.61 10.86
CA ARG A 225 3.53 -6.04 10.95
C ARG A 225 5.00 -6.25 10.62
N ASP A 226 5.64 -7.14 11.37
CA ASP A 226 6.96 -7.62 11.03
C ASP A 226 6.95 -8.34 9.67
N GLY A 227 8.00 -8.16 8.88
CA GLY A 227 8.12 -8.79 7.57
C GLY A 227 7.18 -8.28 6.47
N ALA A 228 6.20 -7.41 6.79
CA ALA A 228 5.37 -6.79 5.76
C ALA A 228 6.16 -5.73 4.99
N LYS A 229 5.94 -5.64 3.68
CA LYS A 229 6.38 -4.49 2.87
C LYS A 229 5.66 -3.22 3.33
N LYS A 230 6.29 -2.07 3.20
CA LYS A 230 5.72 -0.79 3.62
C LYS A 230 5.52 0.11 2.41
N ALA A 231 4.33 0.67 2.28
CA ALA A 231 4.01 1.65 1.26
C ALA A 231 3.38 2.88 1.91
N PHE A 232 4.00 4.04 1.74
CA PHE A 232 3.39 5.31 2.08
C PHE A 232 2.61 5.85 0.89
N VAL A 233 1.47 6.46 1.16
CA VAL A 233 0.68 7.21 0.19
C VAL A 233 0.33 8.54 0.83
N ILE A 234 0.95 9.62 0.37
CA ILE A 234 0.66 10.97 0.86
C ILE A 234 -0.23 11.71 -0.12
N MET A 235 -1.13 12.54 0.41
CA MET A 235 -1.96 13.44 -0.38
C MET A 235 -1.99 14.81 0.29
N THR A 236 -1.45 15.83 -0.42
CA THR A 236 -1.41 17.23 0.02
C THR A 236 -1.29 18.17 -1.17
N ASP A 237 -1.80 19.39 -1.03
CA ASP A 237 -1.74 20.45 -2.05
C ASP A 237 -0.53 21.41 -1.87
N ASP A 238 0.30 21.14 -0.86
CA ASP A 238 1.50 21.93 -0.54
C ASP A 238 2.76 21.06 -0.39
N ASP A 239 3.83 21.61 0.15
CA ASP A 239 5.09 20.93 0.47
C ASP A 239 5.41 21.12 1.96
N GLU A 240 6.34 20.32 2.48
CA GLU A 240 6.90 20.54 3.81
C GLU A 240 7.41 21.97 3.94
N SER A 241 6.89 22.74 4.87
CA SER A 241 7.26 24.12 5.08
C SER A 241 7.38 24.47 6.56
N ASN A 242 7.72 25.68 6.84
CA ASN A 242 8.21 26.16 8.12
C ASN A 242 7.31 27.26 8.68
N ASP A 243 6.02 27.05 8.76
CA ASP A 243 5.14 28.13 9.21
C ASP A 243 5.26 28.43 10.72
N ASP A 244 5.83 27.49 11.51
CA ASP A 244 5.91 27.60 12.97
C ASP A 244 7.32 27.42 13.59
N GLU A 245 8.36 28.07 13.05
CA GLU A 245 9.73 28.10 13.64
C GLU A 245 10.56 26.80 13.49
N ASP A 246 10.00 25.69 13.06
CA ASP A 246 10.73 24.45 12.83
C ASP A 246 11.35 24.42 11.42
N THR A 247 12.49 23.79 11.29
CA THR A 247 13.14 23.62 9.97
C THR A 247 12.38 22.58 9.18
N PRO A 248 11.96 22.87 7.91
CA PRO A 248 11.28 21.87 7.08
C PRO A 248 12.06 20.59 7.00
N LEU A 249 11.38 19.45 7.08
CA LEU A 249 12.02 18.16 6.90
C LEU A 249 12.44 17.99 5.45
N THR A 250 13.75 17.97 5.20
CA THR A 250 14.26 17.58 3.89
C THR A 250 14.08 16.06 3.67
N PRO A 251 14.02 15.58 2.42
CA PRO A 251 13.97 14.14 2.13
C PRO A 251 15.08 13.35 2.83
N ASP A 252 16.31 13.89 2.87
CA ASP A 252 17.43 13.27 3.59
C ASP A 252 17.20 13.18 5.09
N ALA A 253 16.72 14.24 5.71
CA ALA A 253 16.42 14.28 7.14
C ALA A 253 15.31 13.29 7.50
N PHE A 254 14.22 13.30 6.75
CA PHE A 254 13.10 12.38 6.94
C PHE A 254 13.53 10.91 6.79
N MET A 255 14.19 10.54 5.68
CA MET A 255 14.62 9.17 5.44
C MET A 255 15.63 8.71 6.51
N THR A 256 16.54 9.60 6.94
CA THR A 256 17.49 9.30 8.02
C THR A 256 16.75 9.04 9.33
N ALA A 257 15.81 9.90 9.70
CA ALA A 257 15.03 9.75 10.92
C ALA A 257 14.18 8.48 10.90
N LEU A 258 13.43 8.23 9.81
CA LEU A 258 12.55 7.09 9.65
C LEU A 258 13.30 5.75 9.71
N THR A 259 14.42 5.63 8.98
CA THR A 259 15.22 4.40 8.97
C THR A 259 15.98 4.18 10.30
N ALA A 260 16.35 5.24 11.01
CA ALA A 260 16.92 5.15 12.35
C ALA A 260 15.87 4.76 13.40
N LEU A 261 14.65 5.23 13.23
CA LEU A 261 13.52 4.98 14.16
C LEU A 261 13.15 3.50 14.19
N ALA A 262 13.06 2.85 13.02
CA ALA A 262 12.66 1.46 12.92
C ALA A 262 13.33 0.74 11.72
N PRO A 263 14.62 0.40 11.79
CA PRO A 263 15.35 -0.22 10.70
C PRO A 263 14.78 -1.58 10.28
N ALA A 264 14.12 -2.30 11.18
CA ALA A 264 13.45 -3.57 10.86
C ALA A 264 12.24 -3.40 9.92
N HIS A 265 11.59 -2.22 9.93
CA HIS A 265 10.45 -1.91 9.08
C HIS A 265 10.82 -1.13 7.83
N PHE A 266 11.83 -0.27 7.90
CA PHE A 266 12.13 0.72 6.86
C PHE A 266 13.52 0.55 6.24
N GLY A 267 14.29 -0.45 6.65
CA GLY A 267 15.63 -0.70 6.14
C GLY A 267 16.66 0.32 6.60
N SER A 268 17.53 0.72 5.70
CA SER A 268 18.57 1.72 5.94
C SER A 268 18.48 2.85 4.92
N LEU A 269 19.18 3.96 5.16
CA LEU A 269 19.25 5.07 4.20
C LEU A 269 19.84 4.65 2.85
N ALA A 270 20.76 3.68 2.84
CA ALA A 270 21.38 3.16 1.62
C ALA A 270 20.51 2.12 0.90
N ASP A 271 19.62 1.45 1.64
CA ASP A 271 18.72 0.40 1.14
C ASP A 271 17.37 0.50 1.86
N PRO A 272 16.54 1.47 1.46
CA PRO A 272 15.21 1.65 2.05
C PRO A 272 14.28 0.52 1.60
N THR A 273 13.59 -0.11 2.56
CA THR A 273 12.65 -1.22 2.30
C THR A 273 11.20 -0.77 2.24
N PHE A 274 10.96 0.48 1.94
CA PHE A 274 9.62 1.06 1.76
C PHE A 274 9.49 1.82 0.44
N THR A 275 8.25 1.98 -0.01
CA THR A 275 7.90 2.80 -1.18
C THR A 275 7.09 4.02 -0.72
N PHE A 276 7.33 5.17 -1.34
CA PHE A 276 6.63 6.41 -1.05
C PHE A 276 5.91 6.93 -2.29
N HIS A 277 4.58 6.84 -2.34
CA HIS A 277 3.74 7.40 -3.40
C HIS A 277 3.22 8.76 -2.98
N SER A 278 3.05 9.67 -3.93
CA SER A 278 2.53 11.00 -3.65
C SER A 278 1.43 11.45 -4.63
N ILE A 279 0.38 12.04 -4.09
CA ILE A 279 -0.69 12.72 -4.81
C ILE A 279 -0.58 14.19 -4.40
N ILE A 280 0.00 15.01 -5.26
CA ILE A 280 0.52 16.35 -4.93
C ILE A 280 0.26 17.35 -6.03
N GLY A 281 0.64 18.61 -5.81
CA GLY A 281 0.36 19.72 -6.70
C GLY A 281 1.07 19.75 -8.05
N VAL A 282 1.61 18.63 -8.56
CA VAL A 282 2.32 18.57 -9.85
C VAL A 282 1.39 18.77 -11.04
N ALA A 283 1.89 19.37 -12.11
CA ALA A 283 1.14 19.55 -13.36
C ALA A 283 0.70 18.21 -13.94
N GLU A 284 -0.43 18.21 -14.65
CA GLU A 284 -0.96 17.03 -15.31
C GLU A 284 -0.14 16.64 -16.54
N LYS A 285 -0.06 15.36 -16.84
CA LYS A 285 0.39 14.85 -18.13
C LYS A 285 -0.70 15.00 -19.20
N ALA A 286 -0.38 14.66 -20.45
CA ALA A 286 -1.34 14.62 -21.55
C ALA A 286 -2.51 13.66 -21.26
N ASP A 287 -2.25 12.56 -20.57
CA ASP A 287 -3.24 11.75 -19.86
C ASP A 287 -3.19 12.18 -18.38
N PRO A 288 -4.22 12.87 -17.88
CA PRO A 288 -4.21 13.42 -16.52
C PRO A 288 -4.16 12.36 -15.42
N THR A 289 -4.54 11.12 -15.73
CA THR A 289 -4.54 10.01 -14.78
C THR A 289 -3.25 9.19 -14.82
N ALA A 290 -2.36 9.47 -15.78
CA ALA A 290 -1.08 8.77 -15.88
C ALA A 290 -0.10 9.23 -14.78
N PRO A 291 0.55 8.28 -14.06
CA PRO A 291 1.54 8.62 -13.06
C PRO A 291 2.81 9.21 -13.65
N TYR A 292 3.51 10.02 -12.88
CA TYR A 292 4.93 10.23 -13.06
C TYR A 292 5.68 9.06 -12.43
N LEU A 293 6.54 8.43 -13.24
CA LEU A 293 7.33 7.27 -12.82
C LEU A 293 8.55 7.73 -12.00
N PRO A 294 9.14 6.84 -11.18
CA PRO A 294 10.36 7.15 -10.43
C PRO A 294 11.54 7.56 -11.33
N SER A 295 11.59 7.05 -12.56
CA SER A 295 12.61 7.40 -13.56
C SER A 295 12.43 8.78 -14.21
N GLU A 296 11.29 9.43 -14.01
CA GLU A 296 11.03 10.75 -14.56
C GLU A 296 11.50 11.83 -13.59
N PRO A 297 12.05 12.97 -14.08
CA PRO A 297 12.53 14.03 -13.21
C PRO A 297 11.41 14.68 -12.40
N ALA A 298 11.77 15.38 -11.34
CA ALA A 298 10.82 16.18 -10.58
C ALA A 298 10.20 17.28 -11.44
N VAL A 299 8.91 17.52 -11.22
CA VAL A 299 8.09 18.51 -11.93
C VAL A 299 8.06 19.80 -11.11
N THR A 300 8.34 20.93 -11.73
CA THR A 300 8.37 22.23 -11.05
C THR A 300 7.12 23.08 -11.32
N THR A 301 6.23 22.61 -12.17
CA THR A 301 4.98 23.29 -12.50
C THR A 301 3.82 22.66 -11.73
N MET A 302 2.89 23.51 -11.30
CA MET A 302 1.70 23.06 -10.57
C MET A 302 0.57 22.72 -11.52
N CYS A 303 -0.30 21.83 -11.09
CA CYS A 303 -1.54 21.55 -11.77
C CYS A 303 -2.55 22.70 -11.58
N THR A 304 -3.44 22.85 -12.55
CA THR A 304 -4.46 23.90 -12.55
C THR A 304 -5.77 23.31 -13.05
N GLY A 305 -6.67 22.99 -12.19
CA GLY A 305 -7.94 22.43 -12.63
C GLY A 305 -8.88 22.11 -11.48
N ASN A 306 -10.13 21.83 -11.82
CA ASN A 306 -11.15 21.34 -10.90
C ASN A 306 -11.34 22.17 -9.62
N SER A 307 -10.97 23.46 -9.64
CA SER A 307 -11.03 24.39 -8.49
C SER A 307 -10.11 24.02 -7.32
N ALA A 308 -9.11 23.16 -7.52
CA ALA A 308 -8.11 22.88 -6.52
C ALA A 308 -7.31 24.15 -6.18
N VAL A 309 -7.00 24.35 -4.93
CA VAL A 309 -6.08 25.39 -4.45
C VAL A 309 -4.75 24.70 -4.24
N ILE A 310 -3.77 25.02 -5.09
CA ILE A 310 -2.45 24.39 -5.07
C ILE A 310 -1.42 25.44 -4.69
N GLU A 311 -0.65 25.14 -3.66
CA GLU A 311 0.37 26.05 -3.13
C GLU A 311 1.78 25.65 -3.56
N SER A 312 2.03 24.35 -3.75
CA SER A 312 3.34 23.83 -4.17
C SER A 312 3.21 22.60 -5.09
N PRO A 313 4.19 22.36 -5.99
CA PRO A 313 4.30 21.09 -6.70
C PRO A 313 4.85 19.96 -5.84
N GLY A 314 5.06 20.15 -4.53
CA GLY A 314 5.51 19.16 -3.56
C GLY A 314 6.92 18.59 -3.85
N PRO A 315 7.98 19.40 -4.01
CA PRO A 315 9.32 18.91 -4.34
C PRO A 315 9.87 17.91 -3.34
N THR A 316 9.60 18.05 -2.05
CA THR A 316 10.01 17.13 -0.99
C THR A 316 9.39 15.74 -1.20
N TYR A 317 8.10 15.68 -1.42
CA TYR A 317 7.37 14.42 -1.65
C TYR A 317 7.72 13.78 -2.99
N GLN A 318 7.99 14.58 -4.02
CA GLN A 318 8.47 14.07 -5.31
C GLN A 318 9.81 13.36 -5.16
N GLU A 319 10.74 13.96 -4.43
CA GLU A 319 12.07 13.38 -4.22
C GLU A 319 11.98 12.08 -3.41
N LEU A 320 11.15 12.01 -2.38
CA LEU A 320 10.88 10.77 -1.64
C LEU A 320 10.32 9.68 -2.55
N SER A 321 9.36 10.00 -3.42
CA SER A 321 8.80 9.05 -4.38
C SER A 321 9.85 8.57 -5.39
N ILE A 322 10.68 9.45 -5.92
CA ILE A 322 11.75 9.10 -6.86
C ILE A 322 12.77 8.15 -6.20
N ARG A 323 13.21 8.47 -4.99
CA ARG A 323 14.23 7.68 -4.27
C ARG A 323 13.77 6.31 -3.85
N THR A 324 12.49 6.15 -3.54
CA THR A 324 11.91 4.90 -3.05
C THR A 324 11.15 4.12 -4.13
N GLY A 325 11.20 4.59 -5.38
CA GLY A 325 10.55 3.92 -6.50
C GLY A 325 9.03 4.06 -6.54
N GLY A 326 8.46 5.10 -5.92
CA GLY A 326 7.02 5.34 -5.88
C GLY A 326 6.50 6.17 -7.04
N LEU A 327 5.18 6.17 -7.19
CA LEU A 327 4.46 6.91 -8.22
C LEU A 327 4.07 8.30 -7.70
N ARG A 328 3.97 9.28 -8.62
CA ARG A 328 3.53 10.65 -8.33
C ARG A 328 2.34 11.01 -9.20
N PHE A 329 1.32 11.62 -8.62
CA PHE A 329 0.08 11.99 -9.32
C PHE A 329 -0.30 13.43 -9.06
N PRO A 330 -0.96 14.11 -10.05
CA PRO A 330 -1.53 15.43 -9.85
C PRO A 330 -2.73 15.40 -8.89
N ILE A 331 -2.70 16.19 -7.83
CA ILE A 331 -3.81 16.27 -6.86
C ILE A 331 -5.07 16.89 -7.49
N CYS A 332 -4.92 17.78 -8.46
CA CYS A 332 -6.04 18.41 -9.17
C CYS A 332 -6.94 17.39 -9.90
N GLN A 333 -6.53 16.14 -10.03
CA GLN A 333 -7.27 15.09 -10.72
C GLN A 333 -8.24 14.33 -9.81
N PHE A 334 -8.74 14.97 -8.75
CA PHE A 334 -9.68 14.33 -7.84
C PHE A 334 -10.95 13.77 -8.52
N PRO A 335 -11.46 14.26 -9.64
CA PRO A 335 -12.52 13.56 -10.37
C PRO A 335 -12.12 12.20 -10.95
N GLY A 336 -10.82 11.95 -11.13
CA GLY A 336 -10.24 10.72 -11.66
C GLY A 336 -9.46 9.90 -10.62
N TYR A 337 -9.66 10.10 -9.33
CA TYR A 337 -8.94 9.36 -8.29
C TYR A 337 -9.16 7.86 -8.29
N ASP A 338 -10.22 7.37 -8.93
CA ASP A 338 -10.39 5.95 -9.19
C ASP A 338 -9.20 5.36 -9.96
N ALA A 339 -8.72 6.03 -11.00
CA ALA A 339 -7.54 5.62 -11.77
C ALA A 339 -6.25 5.76 -10.95
N VAL A 340 -6.12 6.84 -10.16
CA VAL A 340 -4.95 7.09 -9.30
C VAL A 340 -4.81 5.99 -8.24
N PHE A 341 -5.88 5.71 -7.50
CA PHE A 341 -5.86 4.64 -6.49
C PHE A 341 -5.72 3.24 -7.11
N GLN A 342 -6.23 3.01 -8.32
CA GLN A 342 -6.00 1.78 -9.06
C GLN A 342 -4.52 1.60 -9.42
N ALA A 343 -3.86 2.65 -9.89
CA ALA A 343 -2.45 2.58 -10.26
C ALA A 343 -1.55 2.36 -9.03
N ILE A 344 -1.82 3.03 -7.91
CA ILE A 344 -1.09 2.81 -6.65
C ILE A 344 -1.31 1.37 -6.16
N ALA A 345 -2.56 0.88 -6.17
CA ALA A 345 -2.85 -0.49 -5.76
C ALA A 345 -2.12 -1.51 -6.64
N ALA A 346 -2.06 -1.28 -7.96
CA ALA A 346 -1.33 -2.14 -8.88
C ALA A 346 0.17 -2.15 -8.60
N ASP A 347 0.78 -1.00 -8.33
CA ASP A 347 2.20 -0.90 -7.96
C ASP A 347 2.49 -1.59 -6.62
N VAL A 348 1.62 -1.42 -5.62
CA VAL A 348 1.72 -2.12 -4.34
C VAL A 348 1.63 -3.64 -4.52
N ILE A 349 0.73 -4.12 -5.37
CA ILE A 349 0.59 -5.56 -5.69
C ILE A 349 1.89 -6.08 -6.30
N VAL A 350 2.40 -5.43 -7.34
CA VAL A 350 3.66 -5.84 -8.01
C VAL A 350 4.81 -5.90 -7.02
N LYS A 351 4.94 -4.93 -6.12
CA LYS A 351 5.99 -4.89 -5.10
C LYS A 351 5.79 -5.87 -3.94
N ALA A 352 4.54 -6.33 -3.73
CA ALA A 352 4.22 -7.36 -2.76
C ALA A 352 4.45 -8.78 -3.29
N GLU A 353 4.48 -8.96 -4.60
CA GLU A 353 4.36 -10.27 -5.24
C GLU A 353 5.50 -11.23 -4.97
N ILE A 354 6.60 -10.83 -4.33
CA ILE A 354 7.68 -11.79 -4.05
C ILE A 354 8.21 -11.63 -2.64
N ALA A 355 7.90 -12.61 -1.77
CA ALA A 355 8.70 -12.86 -0.60
C ALA A 355 10.04 -13.48 -1.07
N CYS A 356 11.13 -12.71 -0.97
CA CYS A 356 12.47 -13.21 -1.29
C CYS A 356 13.09 -14.05 -0.18
N ASP A 357 12.26 -14.52 0.72
CA ASP A 357 12.62 -15.39 1.82
C ASP A 357 11.58 -16.51 2.03
N PHE A 358 12.05 -17.69 2.37
CA PHE A 358 11.26 -18.90 2.51
C PHE A 358 11.52 -19.54 3.87
N GLU A 359 10.49 -20.04 4.52
CA GLU A 359 10.65 -20.81 5.73
C GLU A 359 11.30 -22.17 5.43
N ILE A 360 12.28 -22.59 6.24
CA ILE A 360 12.85 -23.93 6.14
C ILE A 360 11.80 -24.91 6.69
N PRO A 361 11.33 -25.86 5.88
CA PRO A 361 10.33 -26.81 6.33
C PRO A 361 10.88 -27.71 7.45
N PRO A 362 10.03 -28.17 8.35
CA PRO A 362 10.47 -29.14 9.35
C PRO A 362 10.94 -30.43 8.67
N PRO A 363 12.02 -31.08 9.20
CA PRO A 363 12.48 -32.34 8.67
C PRO A 363 11.41 -33.42 8.79
N PRO A 364 11.42 -34.44 7.93
CA PRO A 364 10.63 -35.61 8.10
C PRO A 364 10.89 -36.25 9.46
N GLU A 365 9.89 -36.99 10.01
CA GLU A 365 9.97 -37.59 11.34
C GLU A 365 11.16 -38.55 11.45
N GLY A 366 12.13 -38.18 12.32
CA GLY A 366 13.33 -39.00 12.56
C GLY A 366 14.53 -38.65 11.66
N GLU A 367 14.43 -37.62 10.82
CA GLU A 367 15.50 -37.14 9.95
C GLU A 367 15.97 -35.73 10.36
N GLU A 368 17.22 -35.38 10.03
CA GLU A 368 17.76 -34.03 10.15
C GLU A 368 17.99 -33.46 8.74
N LEU A 369 17.63 -32.19 8.53
CA LEU A 369 17.90 -31.51 7.27
C LEU A 369 19.38 -31.09 7.20
N ASP A 370 20.06 -31.49 6.15
CA ASP A 370 21.41 -30.99 5.85
C ASP A 370 21.29 -29.70 5.02
N LEU A 371 21.44 -28.55 5.69
CA LEU A 371 21.30 -27.23 5.07
C LEU A 371 22.42 -26.91 4.03
N LYS A 372 23.41 -27.77 3.87
CA LYS A 372 24.38 -27.71 2.79
C LYS A 372 23.90 -28.37 1.50
N LYS A 373 22.78 -29.08 1.59
CA LYS A 373 22.18 -29.83 0.49
C LYS A 373 20.84 -29.25 0.06
N VAL A 374 20.68 -27.94 0.20
CA VAL A 374 19.52 -27.19 -0.25
C VAL A 374 19.77 -26.67 -1.65
N ALA A 375 18.90 -26.98 -2.60
CA ALA A 375 18.88 -26.37 -3.92
C ALA A 375 17.66 -25.47 -4.05
N VAL A 376 17.91 -24.23 -4.46
CA VAL A 376 16.87 -23.24 -4.73
C VAL A 376 16.91 -22.90 -6.21
N SER A 377 15.80 -23.06 -6.92
CA SER A 377 15.72 -22.87 -8.38
C SER A 377 14.51 -22.04 -8.75
N LYS A 378 14.63 -21.20 -9.77
CA LYS A 378 13.46 -20.59 -10.42
C LYS A 378 12.71 -21.67 -11.23
N LYS A 379 11.39 -21.69 -11.10
CA LYS A 379 10.50 -22.53 -11.87
C LYS A 379 9.77 -21.67 -12.89
N LEU A 380 9.77 -22.09 -14.14
CA LEU A 380 9.02 -21.41 -15.20
C LEU A 380 7.52 -21.76 -15.15
N VAL A 381 6.70 -20.99 -15.86
CA VAL A 381 5.23 -21.20 -15.93
C VAL A 381 4.84 -22.59 -16.43
N ASP A 382 5.67 -23.20 -17.28
CA ASP A 382 5.47 -24.55 -17.80
C ASP A 382 5.90 -25.66 -16.82
N GLY A 383 6.36 -25.28 -15.63
CA GLY A 383 6.84 -26.20 -14.59
C GLY A 383 8.32 -26.60 -14.71
N THR A 384 9.04 -26.08 -15.71
CA THR A 384 10.47 -26.36 -15.89
C THR A 384 11.30 -25.63 -14.85
N ALA A 385 12.11 -26.36 -14.06
CA ALA A 385 13.07 -25.75 -13.13
C ALA A 385 14.31 -25.29 -13.89
N LEU A 386 14.77 -24.07 -13.59
CA LEU A 386 16.06 -23.56 -14.07
C LEU A 386 17.21 -24.13 -13.21
N PRO A 387 18.46 -23.98 -13.65
CA PRO A 387 19.63 -24.37 -12.83
C PRO A 387 19.54 -23.76 -11.42
N PRO A 388 19.94 -24.53 -10.38
CA PRO A 388 19.87 -24.04 -9.01
C PRO A 388 20.82 -22.87 -8.78
N TYR A 389 20.38 -21.95 -7.92
CA TYR A 389 21.18 -20.85 -7.43
C TYR A 389 22.32 -21.32 -6.54
N GLY A 390 23.39 -20.54 -6.47
CA GLY A 390 24.51 -20.80 -5.57
C GLY A 390 24.17 -20.42 -4.13
N GLN A 391 24.70 -21.14 -3.15
CA GLN A 391 24.55 -20.79 -1.75
C GLN A 391 25.68 -19.86 -1.29
N ALA A 392 25.36 -18.64 -0.87
CA ALA A 392 26.28 -17.73 -0.20
C ALA A 392 26.45 -18.14 1.27
N ALA A 393 27.66 -18.01 1.81
CA ALA A 393 27.95 -18.38 3.19
C ALA A 393 27.33 -17.40 4.20
N THR A 394 27.27 -16.11 3.84
CA THR A 394 26.71 -15.03 4.65
C THR A 394 25.97 -14.01 3.75
N PRO A 395 25.13 -13.13 4.29
CA PRO A 395 24.55 -12.04 3.52
C PRO A 395 25.57 -11.14 2.81
N ALA A 396 26.77 -11.00 3.38
CA ALA A 396 27.85 -10.19 2.80
C ALA A 396 28.51 -10.83 1.56
N ASP A 397 28.32 -12.14 1.37
CA ASP A 397 28.83 -12.90 0.21
C ASP A 397 27.78 -13.00 -0.91
N CYS A 398 26.66 -12.28 -0.79
CA CYS A 398 25.58 -12.30 -1.76
C CYS A 398 26.02 -11.75 -3.13
N GLN A 399 25.56 -12.42 -4.18
CA GLN A 399 25.71 -12.02 -5.58
C GLN A 399 24.50 -12.47 -6.40
N ALA A 400 24.45 -12.15 -7.68
CA ALA A 400 23.42 -12.62 -8.57
C ALA A 400 23.33 -14.15 -8.61
N ASP A 401 22.14 -14.69 -8.81
CA ASP A 401 21.85 -16.13 -8.86
C ASP A 401 22.33 -16.87 -7.58
N ALA A 402 22.15 -16.24 -6.42
CA ALA A 402 22.53 -16.80 -5.13
C ALA A 402 21.44 -16.64 -4.07
N PHE A 403 21.53 -17.48 -3.02
CA PHE A 403 20.74 -17.41 -1.80
C PHE A 403 21.63 -17.67 -0.59
N TYR A 404 21.17 -17.29 0.60
CA TYR A 404 21.80 -17.68 1.86
C TYR A 404 20.77 -18.22 2.86
N ILE A 405 21.24 -18.91 3.88
CA ILE A 405 20.40 -19.50 4.92
C ILE A 405 20.68 -18.82 6.25
N ASP A 406 19.65 -18.24 6.86
CA ASP A 406 19.70 -17.75 8.23
C ASP A 406 19.09 -18.80 9.16
N GLN A 407 19.94 -19.53 9.86
CA GLN A 407 19.52 -20.58 10.78
C GLN A 407 18.85 -20.00 12.04
N ALA A 408 19.18 -18.78 12.43
CA ALA A 408 18.59 -18.15 13.61
C ALA A 408 17.12 -17.78 13.37
N GLN A 409 16.79 -17.42 12.15
CA GLN A 409 15.44 -17.10 11.72
C GLN A 409 14.72 -18.31 11.12
N ASN A 410 15.38 -19.44 10.92
CA ASN A 410 14.89 -20.62 10.22
C ASN A 410 14.39 -20.29 8.80
N ARG A 411 15.13 -19.46 8.05
CA ARG A 411 14.72 -18.99 6.73
C ARG A 411 15.83 -19.08 5.68
N ILE A 412 15.41 -19.24 4.44
CA ILE A 412 16.24 -19.13 3.23
C ILE A 412 15.96 -17.77 2.62
N PHE A 413 16.97 -16.97 2.36
CA PHE A 413 16.88 -15.67 1.72
C PHE A 413 17.51 -15.70 0.34
N LEU A 414 16.81 -15.21 -0.67
CA LEU A 414 17.44 -14.91 -1.95
C LEU A 414 18.34 -13.68 -1.81
N CYS A 415 19.48 -13.70 -2.48
CA CYS A 415 20.33 -12.53 -2.54
C CYS A 415 19.63 -11.36 -3.24
N PRO A 416 19.90 -10.09 -2.91
CA PRO A 416 19.16 -8.94 -3.43
C PRO A 416 19.05 -8.88 -4.96
N GLU A 417 20.13 -9.19 -5.69
CA GLU A 417 20.12 -9.23 -7.16
C GLU A 417 19.28 -10.40 -7.70
N THR A 418 19.30 -11.54 -7.03
CA THR A 418 18.47 -12.71 -7.38
C THR A 418 16.99 -12.41 -7.16
N CYS A 419 16.68 -11.76 -6.04
CA CYS A 419 15.34 -11.30 -5.71
C CYS A 419 14.82 -10.31 -6.75
N ALA A 420 15.58 -9.27 -7.06
CA ALA A 420 15.21 -8.28 -8.06
C ALA A 420 14.99 -8.89 -9.46
N ALA A 421 15.77 -9.91 -9.83
CA ALA A 421 15.59 -10.64 -11.09
C ALA A 421 14.29 -11.45 -11.11
N LEU A 422 13.86 -12.00 -9.97
CA LEU A 422 12.57 -12.67 -9.83
C LEU A 422 11.40 -11.68 -9.84
N GLU A 423 11.55 -10.55 -9.17
CA GLU A 423 10.56 -9.47 -9.17
C GLU A 423 10.33 -8.88 -10.57
N ALA A 424 11.37 -8.85 -11.40
CA ALA A 424 11.26 -8.39 -12.78
C ALA A 424 10.55 -9.39 -13.71
N ASP A 425 10.51 -10.69 -13.33
CA ASP A 425 9.83 -11.75 -14.08
C ASP A 425 9.12 -12.70 -13.11
N PRO A 426 7.97 -12.27 -12.54
CA PRO A 426 7.23 -13.03 -11.54
C PRO A 426 6.51 -14.26 -12.09
N ALA A 427 6.54 -14.48 -13.40
CA ALA A 427 5.90 -15.63 -14.02
C ALA A 427 6.63 -16.92 -13.66
N GLY A 428 6.02 -17.74 -12.85
CA GLY A 428 6.60 -19.01 -12.38
C GLY A 428 6.60 -19.12 -10.86
N GLY A 429 7.59 -19.80 -10.32
CA GLY A 429 7.72 -20.05 -8.89
C GLY A 429 9.18 -20.23 -8.48
N VAL A 430 9.40 -20.53 -7.22
CA VAL A 430 10.70 -20.98 -6.71
C VAL A 430 10.53 -22.37 -6.12
N ASP A 431 11.34 -23.30 -6.59
CA ASP A 431 11.44 -24.63 -5.99
C ASP A 431 12.59 -24.66 -4.97
N VAL A 432 12.29 -25.11 -3.77
CA VAL A 432 13.29 -25.39 -2.75
C VAL A 432 13.37 -26.91 -2.58
N LEU A 433 14.51 -27.49 -2.93
CA LEU A 433 14.75 -28.92 -2.86
C LEU A 433 15.83 -29.24 -1.83
N PHE A 434 15.59 -30.21 -0.97
CA PHE A 434 16.62 -30.80 -0.13
C PHE A 434 17.17 -32.02 -0.88
N THR A 435 18.42 -31.90 -1.36
CA THR A 435 19.07 -32.92 -2.21
C THR A 435 20.08 -33.73 -1.41
N CYS A 436 20.60 -34.79 -2.02
CA CYS A 436 21.69 -35.59 -1.48
C CYS A 436 23.08 -35.08 -1.92
N GLU A 437 23.09 -34.12 -2.85
CA GLU A 437 24.32 -33.54 -3.38
C GLU A 437 24.60 -32.20 -2.68
N ASP A 438 25.87 -31.90 -2.43
CA ASP A 438 26.24 -30.62 -1.83
C ASP A 438 25.93 -29.47 -2.80
N THR A 439 25.33 -28.41 -2.29
CA THR A 439 25.04 -27.20 -3.06
C THR A 439 26.33 -26.50 -3.49
N ILE A 440 26.34 -25.91 -4.67
CA ILE A 440 27.48 -25.10 -5.14
C ILE A 440 27.60 -23.87 -4.24
N ILE A 441 28.71 -23.78 -3.50
CA ILE A 441 29.00 -22.62 -2.68
C ILE A 441 29.56 -21.51 -3.57
N VAL A 442 28.93 -20.36 -3.54
CA VAL A 442 29.42 -19.15 -4.20
C VAL A 442 30.55 -18.57 -3.35
N LYS A 443 31.70 -18.22 -3.98
CA LYS A 443 32.85 -17.65 -3.32
C LYS A 443 32.93 -16.16 -3.55
#